data_1452792e0e4bcb558e66e749c2dbaea0
#
_entry.id   1452792e0e4bcb558e66e749c2dbaea0
#
_cell.length_a   1.000
_cell.length_b   1.000
_cell.length_c   1.000
_cell.angle_alpha   90.00
_cell.angle_beta   90.00
_cell.angle_gamma   90.00
#
_symmetry.space_group_name_H-M   'P 1'
#
loop_
_entity.id
_entity.type
_entity.pdbx_description
1 polymer ?
#
loop_
_entity_poly.entity_id
_entity_poly.type
_entity_poly.pdbx_seq_one_letter_code
_entity_poly.pdbx_strand_id
1 'polypeptide(L)'
;MQLILNTFGASLRKKDGMFLIKAGDRKIAMSPRKVQTIWLTTGVHLSTDAIRLALEHHVDIALLDKHGDPYGRFWHARLGSTNLLRRRLLEVAESEDGVRLAREWVQVKIGHQADMLRDLARTRPDRAAELLATATRLDKLADVVAGAVGAPLDELRGSLMGLEGVAGREYFAALSLALPERFRFQGRSRSPARDEFNCLINYAYGVLYSLVERACLLTGLDPCIGLLHTDNYNKLSLVFDLIELFRAHAERAVVNLFASRLVRQELFDQKEGGFRLNAEGRGVLLGALNDHLDRVKHHGRRRLKVRDTITYECQRLAGRLIRGLDDDHEVDLSVFDLAAELAAGAGVAGTADPSIGPQMTRNDPVTEDGPTPVGEDGCADLGAL
;
A
#
# COMPACT_ATOMS: atom_id res chain seq x y z
N MET A 1 -14.50 -7.84 2.23
CA MET A 1 -14.06 -8.34 0.91
C MET A 1 -13.91 -7.18 -0.07
N GLN A 2 -13.10 -7.35 -1.13
CA GLN A 2 -13.02 -6.41 -2.23
C GLN A 2 -14.02 -6.78 -3.32
N LEU A 3 -14.76 -5.80 -3.83
CA LEU A 3 -15.70 -5.97 -4.93
C LEU A 3 -15.10 -5.32 -6.18
N ILE A 4 -14.89 -6.09 -7.24
CA ILE A 4 -14.34 -5.59 -8.51
C ILE A 4 -15.44 -5.64 -9.56
N LEU A 5 -15.79 -4.48 -10.12
CA LEU A 5 -16.71 -4.37 -11.24
C LEU A 5 -15.92 -4.03 -12.50
N ASN A 6 -15.69 -5.05 -13.32
CA ASN A 6 -14.87 -5.00 -14.53
C ASN A 6 -15.67 -5.37 -15.81
N THR A 7 -16.98 -5.50 -15.69
CA THR A 7 -17.85 -5.81 -16.84
C THR A 7 -18.46 -4.53 -17.40
N PHE A 8 -18.21 -4.24 -18.67
CA PHE A 8 -18.78 -3.07 -19.36
C PHE A 8 -20.32 -3.09 -19.29
N GLY A 9 -20.93 -1.94 -18.95
CA GLY A 9 -22.37 -1.81 -18.80
C GLY A 9 -22.93 -2.38 -17.49
N ALA A 10 -22.10 -2.92 -16.59
CA ALA A 10 -22.55 -3.30 -15.26
C ALA A 10 -23.09 -2.10 -14.50
N SER A 11 -24.02 -2.34 -13.56
CA SER A 11 -24.57 -1.28 -12.71
C SER A 11 -24.49 -1.65 -11.23
N LEU A 12 -24.17 -0.65 -10.41
CA LEU A 12 -24.23 -0.70 -8.96
C LEU A 12 -25.31 0.26 -8.47
N ARG A 13 -26.31 -0.27 -7.78
CA ARG A 13 -27.46 0.48 -7.25
C ARG A 13 -27.69 0.11 -5.78
N LYS A 14 -28.41 0.95 -5.05
CA LYS A 14 -28.95 0.62 -3.72
C LYS A 14 -30.35 0.02 -3.87
N LYS A 15 -30.58 -1.11 -3.17
CA LYS A 15 -31.93 -1.69 -3.00
C LYS A 15 -32.01 -2.32 -1.61
N ASP A 16 -33.02 -2.00 -0.84
CA ASP A 16 -33.30 -2.56 0.50
C ASP A 16 -32.08 -2.51 1.44
N GLY A 17 -31.34 -1.39 1.44
CA GLY A 17 -30.13 -1.22 2.27
C GLY A 17 -28.91 -2.04 1.80
N MET A 18 -28.98 -2.68 0.63
CA MET A 18 -27.90 -3.48 0.06
C MET A 18 -27.39 -2.90 -1.26
N PHE A 19 -26.16 -3.24 -1.62
CA PHE A 19 -25.66 -3.05 -2.98
C PHE A 19 -26.33 -4.06 -3.90
N LEU A 20 -27.02 -3.57 -4.92
CA LEU A 20 -27.51 -4.38 -6.02
C LEU A 20 -26.61 -4.21 -7.23
N ILE A 21 -25.90 -5.28 -7.58
CA ILE A 21 -25.01 -5.37 -8.72
C ILE A 21 -25.76 -6.08 -9.84
N LYS A 22 -25.79 -5.48 -11.04
CA LYS A 22 -26.30 -6.11 -12.24
C LYS A 22 -25.21 -6.11 -13.30
N ALA A 23 -24.89 -7.30 -13.83
CA ALA A 23 -23.94 -7.47 -14.93
C ALA A 23 -24.55 -8.49 -15.92
N GLY A 24 -25.00 -7.99 -17.08
CA GLY A 24 -25.82 -8.77 -18.00
C GLY A 24 -27.12 -9.24 -17.32
N ASP A 25 -27.39 -10.55 -17.37
CA ASP A 25 -28.56 -11.17 -16.74
C ASP A 25 -28.38 -11.51 -15.27
N ARG A 26 -27.14 -11.44 -14.77
CA ARG A 26 -26.82 -11.74 -13.36
C ARG A 26 -27.16 -10.56 -12.46
N LYS A 27 -27.83 -10.85 -11.35
CA LYS A 27 -28.11 -9.88 -10.28
C LYS A 27 -27.62 -10.43 -8.96
N ILE A 28 -26.82 -9.65 -8.25
CA ILE A 28 -26.27 -10.02 -6.95
C ILE A 28 -26.61 -8.90 -5.97
N ALA A 29 -27.20 -9.26 -4.82
CA ALA A 29 -27.39 -8.34 -3.71
C ALA A 29 -26.32 -8.60 -2.66
N MET A 30 -25.66 -7.53 -2.19
CA MET A 30 -24.56 -7.65 -1.24
C MET A 30 -24.70 -6.61 -0.13
N SER A 31 -24.56 -7.08 1.11
CA SER A 31 -24.58 -6.19 2.27
C SER A 31 -23.34 -5.27 2.25
N PRO A 32 -23.50 -3.95 2.46
CA PRO A 32 -22.37 -3.01 2.54
C PRO A 32 -21.40 -3.41 3.65
N ARG A 33 -21.86 -4.04 4.73
CA ARG A 33 -21.04 -4.55 5.82
C ARG A 33 -20.02 -5.62 5.41
N LYS A 34 -20.24 -6.33 4.29
CA LYS A 34 -19.31 -7.35 3.75
C LYS A 34 -18.29 -6.77 2.78
N VAL A 35 -18.47 -5.53 2.32
CA VAL A 35 -17.65 -4.88 1.31
C VAL A 35 -16.73 -3.86 1.98
N GLN A 36 -15.45 -3.92 1.72
CA GLN A 36 -14.47 -2.95 2.21
C GLN A 36 -14.11 -1.93 1.13
N THR A 37 -14.03 -2.40 -0.12
CA THR A 37 -13.62 -1.57 -1.24
C THR A 37 -14.36 -2.01 -2.49
N ILE A 38 -14.74 -1.06 -3.33
CA ILE A 38 -15.32 -1.28 -4.66
C ILE A 38 -14.37 -0.71 -5.69
N TRP A 39 -13.88 -1.53 -6.60
CA TRP A 39 -13.02 -1.12 -7.71
C TRP A 39 -13.82 -1.15 -9.01
N LEU A 40 -13.77 -0.06 -9.73
CA LEU A 40 -14.46 0.13 -10.99
C LEU A 40 -13.42 0.31 -12.10
N THR A 41 -13.32 -0.65 -13.00
CA THR A 41 -12.23 -0.70 -14.01
C THR A 41 -12.69 -0.40 -15.44
N THR A 42 -13.99 -0.22 -15.66
CA THR A 42 -14.56 0.04 -17.00
C THR A 42 -15.87 0.80 -16.88
N GLY A 43 -16.55 1.07 -17.99
CA GLY A 43 -17.82 1.78 -18.03
C GLY A 43 -18.92 1.10 -17.20
N VAL A 44 -19.01 1.45 -15.93
CA VAL A 44 -19.98 0.96 -14.95
C VAL A 44 -20.93 2.10 -14.59
N HIS A 45 -22.21 1.81 -14.48
CA HIS A 45 -23.21 2.76 -14.03
C HIS A 45 -23.34 2.73 -12.50
N LEU A 46 -23.15 3.89 -11.87
CA LEU A 46 -23.33 4.07 -10.43
C LEU A 46 -24.58 4.92 -10.16
N SER A 47 -25.42 4.47 -9.22
CA SER A 47 -26.43 5.37 -8.67
C SER A 47 -25.85 6.18 -7.51
N THR A 48 -26.29 7.43 -7.36
CA THR A 48 -25.92 8.29 -6.23
C THR A 48 -26.32 7.68 -4.89
N ASP A 49 -27.39 6.90 -4.83
CA ASP A 49 -27.80 6.18 -3.62
C ASP A 49 -26.83 5.04 -3.27
N ALA A 50 -26.23 4.37 -4.28
CA ALA A 50 -25.20 3.37 -4.02
C ALA A 50 -23.90 4.03 -3.52
N ILE A 51 -23.52 5.19 -4.09
CA ILE A 51 -22.39 5.98 -3.60
C ILE A 51 -22.64 6.41 -2.16
N ARG A 52 -23.83 6.96 -1.85
CA ARG A 52 -24.20 7.34 -0.50
C ARG A 52 -24.10 6.17 0.47
N LEU A 53 -24.68 5.02 0.10
CA LEU A 53 -24.61 3.80 0.93
C LEU A 53 -23.18 3.36 1.20
N ALA A 54 -22.30 3.43 0.18
CA ALA A 54 -20.87 3.13 0.35
C ALA A 54 -20.22 4.07 1.35
N LEU A 55 -20.45 5.39 1.20
CA LEU A 55 -19.88 6.40 2.09
C LEU A 55 -20.39 6.26 3.54
N GLU A 56 -21.69 6.00 3.73
CA GLU A 56 -22.31 5.77 5.05
C GLU A 56 -21.71 4.56 5.78
N HIS A 57 -21.22 3.55 5.02
CA HIS A 57 -20.63 2.34 5.56
C HIS A 57 -19.08 2.31 5.42
N HIS A 58 -18.45 3.44 5.14
CA HIS A 58 -16.99 3.56 4.96
C HIS A 58 -16.41 2.60 3.91
N VAL A 59 -17.22 2.24 2.91
CA VAL A 59 -16.79 1.45 1.76
C VAL A 59 -16.13 2.39 0.75
N ASP A 60 -14.87 2.14 0.46
CA ASP A 60 -14.10 2.92 -0.50
C ASP A 60 -14.51 2.56 -1.94
N ILE A 61 -14.69 3.58 -2.80
CA ILE A 61 -14.94 3.38 -4.24
C ILE A 61 -13.80 4.01 -5.01
N ALA A 62 -12.97 3.19 -5.65
CA ALA A 62 -11.88 3.63 -6.51
C ALA A 62 -12.22 3.42 -7.98
N LEU A 63 -11.91 4.43 -8.78
CA LEU A 63 -12.03 4.40 -10.23
C LEU A 63 -10.64 4.07 -10.80
N LEU A 64 -10.55 2.98 -11.54
CA LEU A 64 -9.31 2.51 -12.13
C LEU A 64 -9.39 2.58 -13.65
N ASP A 65 -8.29 2.92 -14.29
CA ASP A 65 -8.17 2.87 -15.72
C ASP A 65 -8.01 1.42 -16.25
N LYS A 66 -7.86 1.27 -17.57
CA LYS A 66 -7.64 -0.03 -18.23
C LYS A 66 -6.36 -0.74 -17.80
N HIS A 67 -5.41 -0.03 -17.22
CA HIS A 67 -4.14 -0.55 -16.72
C HIS A 67 -4.20 -0.93 -15.23
N GLY A 68 -5.28 -0.51 -14.54
CA GLY A 68 -5.47 -0.71 -13.10
C GLY A 68 -4.96 0.45 -12.26
N ASP A 69 -4.56 1.56 -12.90
CA ASP A 69 -4.11 2.75 -12.21
C ASP A 69 -5.30 3.59 -11.73
N PRO A 70 -5.33 4.02 -10.46
CA PRO A 70 -6.43 4.80 -9.93
C PRO A 70 -6.38 6.24 -10.49
N TYR A 71 -7.49 6.70 -11.03
CA TYR A 71 -7.65 8.08 -11.53
C TYR A 71 -8.73 8.87 -10.78
N GLY A 72 -9.49 8.24 -9.90
CA GLY A 72 -10.52 8.90 -9.10
C GLY A 72 -11.03 8.05 -7.96
N ARG A 73 -11.70 8.70 -7.00
CA ARG A 73 -12.22 8.06 -5.79
C ARG A 73 -13.41 8.83 -5.24
N PHE A 74 -14.38 8.11 -4.67
CA PHE A 74 -15.45 8.71 -3.87
C PHE A 74 -15.11 8.59 -2.40
N TRP A 75 -15.10 9.69 -1.69
CA TRP A 75 -14.90 9.69 -0.26
C TRP A 75 -15.88 10.58 0.48
N HIS A 76 -15.96 10.42 1.79
CA HIS A 76 -16.89 11.13 2.64
C HIS A 76 -16.52 12.62 2.76
N ALA A 77 -17.49 13.53 2.53
CA ALA A 77 -17.27 14.98 2.63
C ALA A 77 -17.06 15.49 4.08
N ARG A 78 -17.49 14.71 5.08
CA ARG A 78 -17.30 15.03 6.50
C ARG A 78 -16.05 14.36 7.00
N LEU A 79 -14.95 15.04 6.86
CA LEU A 79 -13.62 14.59 7.30
C LEU A 79 -13.38 15.13 8.72
N GLY A 80 -14.06 14.65 9.73
CA GLY A 80 -13.79 14.91 11.16
C GLY A 80 -12.94 16.16 11.46
N SER A 81 -11.81 15.97 12.13
CA SER A 81 -10.84 17.02 12.48
C SER A 81 -9.76 17.27 11.42
N THR A 82 -9.99 16.96 10.14
CA THR A 82 -8.98 17.03 9.06
C THR A 82 -8.26 18.38 9.00
N ASN A 83 -8.99 19.51 9.15
CA ASN A 83 -8.37 20.82 9.12
C ASN A 83 -7.41 21.05 10.29
N LEU A 84 -7.77 20.55 11.48
CA LEU A 84 -6.89 20.61 12.65
C LEU A 84 -5.67 19.70 12.43
N LEU A 85 -5.87 18.47 11.96
CA LEU A 85 -4.78 17.53 11.68
C LEU A 85 -3.82 18.06 10.63
N ARG A 86 -4.31 18.68 9.54
CA ARG A 86 -3.47 19.34 8.53
C ARG A 86 -2.60 20.43 9.15
N ARG A 87 -3.20 21.31 9.96
CA ARG A 87 -2.46 22.37 10.64
C ARG A 87 -1.40 21.80 11.57
N ARG A 88 -1.76 20.81 12.39
CA ARG A 88 -0.83 20.16 13.31
C ARG A 88 0.30 19.44 12.58
N LEU A 89 0.01 18.79 11.46
CA LEU A 89 1.03 18.10 10.67
C LEU A 89 2.04 19.09 10.07
N LEU A 90 1.59 20.25 9.60
CA LEU A 90 2.47 21.33 9.12
C LEU A 90 3.31 21.90 10.27
N GLU A 91 2.70 22.20 11.42
CA GLU A 91 3.42 22.68 12.61
C GLU A 91 4.49 21.68 13.08
N VAL A 92 4.16 20.39 13.08
CA VAL A 92 5.08 19.31 13.45
C VAL A 92 6.22 19.18 12.43
N ALA A 93 5.95 19.33 11.13
CA ALA A 93 6.98 19.24 10.09
C ALA A 93 8.11 20.26 10.28
N GLU A 94 7.81 21.42 10.88
CA GLU A 94 8.77 22.52 11.16
C GLU A 94 9.39 22.44 12.56
N SER A 95 9.07 21.41 13.34
CA SER A 95 9.49 21.28 14.75
C SER A 95 10.42 20.07 14.99
N GLU A 96 11.00 20.00 16.20
CA GLU A 96 11.76 18.81 16.65
C GLU A 96 10.93 17.53 16.64
N ASP A 97 9.62 17.66 16.80
CA ASP A 97 8.68 16.55 16.73
C ASP A 97 8.64 15.91 15.34
N GLY A 98 8.78 16.70 14.28
CA GLY A 98 8.91 16.18 12.91
C GLY A 98 10.18 15.36 12.71
N VAL A 99 11.30 15.83 13.27
CA VAL A 99 12.56 15.08 13.29
C VAL A 99 12.38 13.76 14.03
N ARG A 100 11.72 13.79 15.20
CA ARG A 100 11.45 12.60 16.03
C ARG A 100 10.62 11.56 15.27
N LEU A 101 9.54 11.96 14.61
CA LEU A 101 8.68 11.08 13.81
C LEU A 101 9.44 10.50 12.61
N ALA A 102 10.13 11.32 11.84
CA ALA A 102 10.89 10.86 10.69
C ALA A 102 11.95 9.83 11.07
N ARG A 103 12.68 10.07 12.17
CA ARG A 103 13.64 9.11 12.72
C ARG A 103 12.95 7.82 13.17
N GLU A 104 11.86 7.91 13.93
CA GLU A 104 11.08 6.75 14.39
C GLU A 104 10.70 5.85 13.21
N TRP A 105 10.19 6.43 12.13
CA TRP A 105 9.76 5.67 10.95
C TRP A 105 10.94 4.98 10.23
N VAL A 106 12.06 5.69 10.05
CA VAL A 106 13.25 5.10 9.43
C VAL A 106 13.83 4.00 10.31
N GLN A 107 13.90 4.20 11.63
CA GLN A 107 14.38 3.18 12.57
C GLN A 107 13.51 1.92 12.54
N VAL A 108 12.18 2.08 12.58
CA VAL A 108 11.24 0.96 12.53
C VAL A 108 11.41 0.18 11.23
N LYS A 109 11.54 0.85 10.10
CA LYS A 109 11.83 0.21 8.81
C LYS A 109 13.10 -0.63 8.87
N ILE A 110 14.21 -0.03 9.30
CA ILE A 110 15.50 -0.71 9.36
C ILE A 110 15.45 -1.89 10.35
N GLY A 111 14.80 -1.70 11.49
CA GLY A 111 14.57 -2.78 12.47
C GLY A 111 13.79 -3.95 11.87
N HIS A 112 12.71 -3.69 11.16
CA HIS A 112 11.93 -4.73 10.47
C HIS A 112 12.76 -5.47 9.40
N GLN A 113 13.66 -4.78 8.71
CA GLN A 113 14.57 -5.39 7.75
C GLN A 113 15.57 -6.31 8.46
N ALA A 114 16.16 -5.87 9.58
CA ALA A 114 17.06 -6.70 10.38
C ALA A 114 16.35 -7.95 10.92
N ASP A 115 15.14 -7.82 11.44
CA ASP A 115 14.33 -8.94 11.93
C ASP A 115 13.97 -9.92 10.82
N MET A 116 13.67 -9.43 9.62
CA MET A 116 13.44 -10.29 8.47
C MET A 116 14.67 -11.16 8.14
N LEU A 117 15.86 -10.58 8.17
CA LEU A 117 17.11 -11.33 7.94
C LEU A 117 17.38 -12.35 9.05
N ARG A 118 17.10 -12.02 10.32
CA ARG A 118 17.21 -12.96 11.45
C ARG A 118 16.24 -14.14 11.30
N ASP A 119 15.00 -13.89 10.88
CA ASP A 119 14.02 -14.94 10.63
C ASP A 119 14.47 -15.86 9.48
N LEU A 120 15.02 -15.28 8.42
CA LEU A 120 15.54 -16.04 7.28
C LEU A 120 16.77 -16.88 7.67
N ALA A 121 17.64 -16.38 8.53
CA ALA A 121 18.81 -17.10 9.02
C ALA A 121 18.44 -18.41 9.75
N ARG A 122 17.32 -18.42 10.48
CA ARG A 122 16.82 -19.62 11.19
C ARG A 122 16.46 -20.76 10.23
N THR A 123 16.05 -20.44 9.01
CA THR A 123 15.57 -21.42 8.01
C THR A 123 16.57 -21.68 6.88
N ARG A 124 17.72 -20.98 6.90
CA ARG A 124 18.77 -21.06 5.87
C ARG A 124 20.16 -21.13 6.54
N PRO A 125 20.52 -22.29 7.12
CA PRO A 125 21.75 -22.44 7.90
C PRO A 125 23.03 -22.19 7.07
N ASP A 126 22.99 -22.48 5.77
CA ASP A 126 24.06 -22.23 4.80
C ASP A 126 24.35 -20.74 4.56
N ARG A 127 23.40 -19.86 4.88
CA ARG A 127 23.49 -18.41 4.74
C ARG A 127 23.39 -17.66 6.06
N ALA A 128 23.18 -18.38 7.17
CA ALA A 128 22.88 -17.80 8.46
C ALA A 128 23.92 -16.76 8.91
N ALA A 129 25.20 -17.06 8.78
CA ALA A 129 26.28 -16.17 9.19
C ALA A 129 26.23 -14.82 8.45
N GLU A 130 26.03 -14.83 7.14
CA GLU A 130 25.96 -13.65 6.30
C GLU A 130 24.71 -12.81 6.59
N LEU A 131 23.55 -13.47 6.73
CA LEU A 131 22.29 -12.81 7.07
C LEU A 131 22.34 -12.13 8.44
N LEU A 132 22.89 -12.81 9.46
CA LEU A 132 23.05 -12.27 10.81
C LEU A 132 24.08 -11.13 10.86
N ALA A 133 25.18 -11.24 10.12
CA ALA A 133 26.16 -10.15 10.02
C ALA A 133 25.53 -8.89 9.39
N THR A 134 24.69 -9.06 8.34
CA THR A 134 23.97 -7.93 7.74
C THR A 134 22.94 -7.37 8.71
N ALA A 135 22.16 -8.20 9.41
CA ALA A 135 21.22 -7.74 10.42
C ALA A 135 21.91 -6.87 11.50
N THR A 136 23.09 -7.28 11.96
CA THR A 136 23.87 -6.49 12.92
C THR A 136 24.35 -5.16 12.35
N ARG A 137 24.68 -5.08 11.04
CA ARG A 137 25.02 -3.79 10.41
C ARG A 137 23.80 -2.89 10.31
N LEU A 138 22.62 -3.46 10.01
CA LEU A 138 21.37 -2.70 9.99
C LEU A 138 21.04 -2.13 11.37
N ASP A 139 21.24 -2.89 12.47
CA ASP A 139 21.04 -2.35 13.81
C ASP A 139 21.93 -1.12 14.07
N LYS A 140 23.21 -1.20 13.71
CA LYS A 140 24.11 -0.04 13.84
C LYS A 140 23.67 1.16 13.02
N LEU A 141 23.09 0.95 11.82
CA LEU A 141 22.52 2.04 11.03
C LEU A 141 21.28 2.63 11.72
N ALA A 142 20.43 1.80 12.33
CA ALA A 142 19.30 2.27 13.12
C ALA A 142 19.75 3.12 14.33
N ASP A 143 20.86 2.73 15.00
CA ASP A 143 21.46 3.53 16.09
C ASP A 143 21.98 4.88 15.59
N VAL A 144 22.60 4.92 14.41
CA VAL A 144 23.03 6.19 13.78
C VAL A 144 21.82 7.08 13.46
N VAL A 145 20.74 6.51 12.94
CA VAL A 145 19.47 7.24 12.72
C VAL A 145 18.93 7.79 14.04
N ALA A 146 18.99 7.01 15.14
CA ALA A 146 18.56 7.46 16.47
C ALA A 146 19.33 8.70 16.94
N GLY A 147 20.61 8.78 16.61
CA GLY A 147 21.48 9.90 16.97
C GLY A 147 21.34 11.16 16.11
N ALA A 148 20.53 11.14 15.05
CA ALA A 148 20.33 12.30 14.17
C ALA A 148 19.43 13.35 14.83
N VAL A 149 20.01 14.26 15.62
CA VAL A 149 19.36 15.31 16.40
C VAL A 149 20.09 16.64 16.25
N GLY A 150 19.48 17.71 16.73
CA GLY A 150 20.15 19.02 16.88
C GLY A 150 20.11 19.92 15.62
N ALA A 151 19.34 19.53 14.60
CA ALA A 151 19.08 20.36 13.42
C ALA A 151 17.62 20.20 12.95
N PRO A 152 17.07 21.17 12.21
CA PRO A 152 15.75 21.09 11.61
C PRO A 152 15.62 19.89 10.66
N LEU A 153 14.38 19.40 10.46
CA LEU A 153 14.12 18.24 9.61
C LEU A 153 14.63 18.43 8.17
N ASP A 154 14.54 19.64 7.62
CA ASP A 154 15.00 19.94 6.27
C ASP A 154 16.49 19.70 6.08
N GLU A 155 17.31 19.99 7.10
CA GLU A 155 18.75 19.74 7.07
C GLU A 155 19.07 18.25 7.27
N LEU A 156 18.28 17.56 8.12
CA LEU A 156 18.49 16.14 8.44
C LEU A 156 17.91 15.18 7.41
N ARG A 157 16.91 15.62 6.64
CA ARG A 157 16.17 14.79 5.68
C ARG A 157 17.10 14.05 4.71
N GLY A 158 18.06 14.75 4.11
CA GLY A 158 19.01 14.14 3.17
C GLY A 158 19.85 13.03 3.83
N SER A 159 20.29 13.24 5.07
CA SER A 159 21.05 12.27 5.84
C SER A 159 20.21 11.06 6.23
N LEU A 160 18.97 11.27 6.70
CA LEU A 160 18.05 10.20 7.05
C LEU A 160 17.71 9.32 5.85
N MET A 161 17.38 9.93 4.71
CA MET A 161 17.12 9.20 3.44
C MET A 161 18.39 8.50 2.92
N GLY A 162 19.57 9.09 3.12
CA GLY A 162 20.84 8.47 2.78
C GLY A 162 21.09 7.19 3.59
N LEU A 163 20.90 7.24 4.91
CA LEU A 163 21.02 6.10 5.81
C LEU A 163 19.99 5.00 5.48
N GLU A 164 18.74 5.39 5.23
CA GLU A 164 17.69 4.49 4.76
C GLU A 164 18.08 3.79 3.45
N GLY A 165 18.62 4.55 2.50
CA GLY A 165 19.09 4.01 1.22
C GLY A 165 20.28 3.05 1.35
N VAL A 166 21.21 3.31 2.28
CA VAL A 166 22.31 2.38 2.60
C VAL A 166 21.75 1.09 3.20
N ALA A 167 20.88 1.21 4.22
CA ALA A 167 20.24 0.06 4.85
C ALA A 167 19.47 -0.78 3.84
N GLY A 168 18.69 -0.13 2.95
CA GLY A 168 17.93 -0.81 1.90
C GLY A 168 18.82 -1.59 0.92
N ARG A 169 19.96 -1.04 0.50
CA ARG A 169 20.91 -1.74 -0.39
C ARG A 169 21.48 -2.98 0.28
N GLU A 170 21.96 -2.87 1.53
CA GLU A 170 22.51 -4.00 2.28
C GLU A 170 21.44 -5.08 2.52
N TYR A 171 20.25 -4.67 2.91
CA TYR A 171 19.13 -5.56 3.14
C TYR A 171 18.74 -6.34 1.88
N PHE A 172 18.49 -5.66 0.75
CA PHE A 172 18.07 -6.34 -0.47
C PHE A 172 19.16 -7.21 -1.08
N ALA A 173 20.44 -6.87 -0.90
CA ALA A 173 21.55 -7.73 -1.29
C ALA A 173 21.52 -9.05 -0.49
N ALA A 174 21.41 -8.97 0.84
CA ALA A 174 21.33 -10.15 1.70
C ALA A 174 20.04 -10.96 1.44
N LEU A 175 18.91 -10.29 1.24
CA LEU A 175 17.63 -10.94 0.91
C LEU A 175 17.73 -11.73 -0.40
N SER A 176 18.39 -11.18 -1.42
CA SER A 176 18.61 -11.86 -2.70
C SER A 176 19.38 -13.17 -2.53
N LEU A 177 20.39 -13.20 -1.66
CA LEU A 177 21.15 -14.41 -1.36
C LEU A 177 20.33 -15.48 -0.63
N ALA A 178 19.31 -15.07 0.09
CA ALA A 178 18.38 -15.96 0.78
C ALA A 178 17.32 -16.59 -0.16
N LEU A 179 17.18 -16.10 -1.39
CA LEU A 179 16.26 -16.68 -2.39
C LEU A 179 16.91 -17.88 -3.11
N PRO A 180 16.10 -18.76 -3.73
CA PRO A 180 16.64 -19.80 -4.63
C PRO A 180 17.48 -19.16 -5.73
N GLU A 181 18.58 -19.80 -6.11
CA GLU A 181 19.61 -19.23 -6.98
C GLU A 181 19.07 -18.62 -8.28
N ARG A 182 18.14 -19.30 -8.94
CA ARG A 182 17.51 -18.85 -10.19
C ARG A 182 16.70 -17.57 -10.04
N PHE A 183 16.32 -17.19 -8.82
CA PHE A 183 15.49 -16.00 -8.54
C PHE A 183 16.26 -14.90 -7.83
N ARG A 184 17.59 -15.01 -7.76
CA ARG A 184 18.43 -13.95 -7.22
C ARG A 184 18.36 -12.72 -8.12
N PHE A 185 18.37 -11.55 -7.50
CA PHE A 185 18.29 -10.26 -8.17
C PHE A 185 19.46 -9.36 -7.78
N GLN A 186 19.81 -8.40 -8.62
CA GLN A 186 20.96 -7.51 -8.42
C GLN A 186 20.61 -6.18 -7.77
N GLY A 187 19.52 -6.11 -7.03
CA GLY A 187 19.04 -4.89 -6.39
C GLY A 187 17.62 -4.51 -6.79
N ARG A 188 17.13 -3.41 -6.25
CA ARG A 188 15.78 -2.96 -6.52
C ARG A 188 15.64 -2.30 -7.90
N SER A 189 14.67 -2.78 -8.67
CA SER A 189 14.22 -2.17 -9.93
C SER A 189 12.72 -1.93 -9.88
N ARG A 190 12.26 -0.72 -10.26
CA ARG A 190 10.85 -0.34 -10.12
C ARG A 190 10.10 -0.39 -11.44
N SER A 191 10.44 0.46 -12.36
CA SER A 191 9.78 0.56 -13.67
C SER A 191 10.85 0.74 -14.74
N PRO A 192 11.09 -0.31 -15.55
CA PRO A 192 10.50 -1.65 -15.46
C PRO A 192 11.12 -2.51 -14.35
N ALA A 193 10.36 -3.52 -13.87
CA ALA A 193 10.90 -4.58 -13.02
C ALA A 193 11.81 -5.47 -13.89
N ARG A 194 13.05 -5.74 -13.44
CA ARG A 194 14.05 -6.46 -14.23
C ARG A 194 14.11 -7.97 -13.94
N ASP A 195 13.37 -8.41 -12.94
CA ASP A 195 13.31 -9.78 -12.46
C ASP A 195 11.97 -10.08 -11.79
N GLU A 196 11.70 -11.35 -11.51
CA GLU A 196 10.45 -11.84 -10.94
C GLU A 196 10.25 -11.33 -9.51
N PHE A 197 11.31 -11.24 -8.70
CA PHE A 197 11.22 -10.71 -7.33
C PHE A 197 10.78 -9.25 -7.35
N ASN A 198 11.46 -8.42 -8.16
CA ASN A 198 11.12 -7.00 -8.29
C ASN A 198 9.70 -6.79 -8.85
N CYS A 199 9.26 -7.65 -9.77
CA CYS A 199 7.90 -7.61 -10.29
C CYS A 199 6.86 -7.87 -9.20
N LEU A 200 7.05 -8.93 -8.38
CA LEU A 200 6.15 -9.29 -7.28
C LEU A 200 6.13 -8.20 -6.20
N ILE A 201 7.30 -7.73 -5.76
CA ILE A 201 7.36 -6.77 -4.66
C ILE A 201 6.84 -5.38 -5.05
N ASN A 202 7.03 -4.95 -6.31
CA ASN A 202 6.48 -3.69 -6.80
C ASN A 202 4.94 -3.73 -6.76
N TYR A 203 4.34 -4.83 -7.22
CA TYR A 203 2.88 -4.99 -7.17
C TYR A 203 2.36 -5.06 -5.72
N ALA A 204 3.03 -5.83 -4.85
CA ALA A 204 2.67 -5.93 -3.44
C ALA A 204 2.75 -4.58 -2.71
N TYR A 205 3.77 -3.77 -3.01
CA TYR A 205 3.86 -2.40 -2.48
C TYR A 205 2.75 -1.50 -3.02
N GLY A 206 2.35 -1.64 -4.29
CA GLY A 206 1.20 -0.92 -4.84
C GLY A 206 -0.09 -1.18 -4.05
N VAL A 207 -0.33 -2.45 -3.67
CA VAL A 207 -1.46 -2.80 -2.79
C VAL A 207 -1.33 -2.17 -1.40
N LEU A 208 -0.13 -2.19 -0.80
CA LEU A 208 0.11 -1.54 0.49
C LEU A 208 -0.09 -0.01 0.42
N TYR A 209 0.36 0.65 -0.64
CA TYR A 209 0.12 2.09 -0.84
C TYR A 209 -1.37 2.41 -0.77
N SER A 210 -2.22 1.64 -1.45
CA SER A 210 -3.67 1.84 -1.41
C SER A 210 -4.27 1.61 -0.03
N LEU A 211 -3.74 0.65 0.75
CA LEU A 211 -4.20 0.40 2.11
C LEU A 211 -3.80 1.53 3.08
N VAL A 212 -2.57 2.03 2.98
CA VAL A 212 -2.08 3.15 3.81
C VAL A 212 -2.81 4.44 3.45
N GLU A 213 -2.97 4.75 2.17
CA GLU A 213 -3.74 5.90 1.70
C GLU A 213 -5.17 5.88 2.26
N ARG A 214 -5.84 4.73 2.15
CA ARG A 214 -7.17 4.54 2.72
C ARG A 214 -7.17 4.78 4.23
N ALA A 215 -6.18 4.28 4.96
CA ALA A 215 -6.08 4.47 6.40
C ALA A 215 -5.87 5.95 6.76
N CYS A 216 -5.02 6.68 6.04
CA CYS A 216 -4.87 8.14 6.20
C CYS A 216 -6.21 8.85 6.05
N LEU A 217 -6.94 8.56 4.97
CA LEU A 217 -8.24 9.18 4.70
C LEU A 217 -9.27 8.88 5.78
N LEU A 218 -9.36 7.63 6.24
CA LEU A 218 -10.29 7.21 7.30
C LEU A 218 -10.00 7.88 8.64
N THR A 219 -8.75 8.20 8.91
CA THR A 219 -8.32 8.83 10.17
C THR A 219 -8.25 10.35 10.11
N GLY A 220 -8.56 10.93 8.94
CA GLY A 220 -8.55 12.38 8.72
C GLY A 220 -7.15 12.98 8.47
N LEU A 221 -6.13 12.13 8.33
CA LEU A 221 -4.80 12.54 7.90
C LEU A 221 -4.81 12.93 6.41
N ASP A 222 -4.07 13.98 6.06
CA ASP A 222 -3.89 14.34 4.66
C ASP A 222 -2.77 13.50 4.03
N PRO A 223 -3.06 12.66 3.02
CA PRO A 223 -2.05 11.80 2.40
C PRO A 223 -0.91 12.55 1.73
N CYS A 224 -1.12 13.85 1.39
CA CYS A 224 -0.18 14.64 0.61
C CYS A 224 0.87 15.35 1.47
N ILE A 225 0.62 15.60 2.76
CA ILE A 225 1.52 16.35 3.65
C ILE A 225 2.49 15.38 4.33
N GLY A 226 3.71 15.22 3.78
CA GLY A 226 4.76 14.36 4.31
C GLY A 226 5.74 15.07 5.24
N LEU A 227 6.53 14.27 5.96
CA LEU A 227 7.63 14.75 6.81
C LEU A 227 8.99 14.44 6.17
N LEU A 228 9.26 13.17 5.92
CA LEU A 228 10.53 12.71 5.33
C LEU A 228 10.53 12.88 3.81
N HIS A 229 9.44 12.48 3.14
CA HIS A 229 9.27 12.72 1.72
C HIS A 229 8.67 14.11 1.50
N THR A 230 9.37 14.94 0.73
CA THR A 230 8.93 16.32 0.44
C THR A 230 7.66 16.34 -0.38
N ASP A 231 6.86 17.38 -0.13
CA ASP A 231 5.65 17.65 -0.88
C ASP A 231 6.01 18.05 -2.31
N ASN A 232 5.49 17.29 -3.25
CA ASN A 232 5.60 17.56 -4.68
C ASN A 232 4.20 17.47 -5.29
N TYR A 233 4.01 18.12 -6.40
CA TYR A 233 2.74 18.09 -7.12
C TYR A 233 2.26 16.66 -7.35
N ASN A 234 1.02 16.36 -6.96
CA ASN A 234 0.37 15.05 -7.04
C ASN A 234 1.08 13.89 -6.30
N LYS A 235 1.90 14.17 -5.31
CA LYS A 235 2.60 13.13 -4.55
C LYS A 235 1.92 12.89 -3.20
N LEU A 236 1.71 11.63 -2.86
CA LEU A 236 1.14 11.20 -1.59
C LEU A 236 2.27 11.06 -0.54
N SER A 237 2.90 12.19 -0.17
CA SER A 237 4.13 12.22 0.62
C SER A 237 3.99 11.53 1.97
N LEU A 238 2.87 11.73 2.69
CA LEU A 238 2.61 11.04 3.96
C LEU A 238 2.43 9.53 3.79
N VAL A 239 1.81 9.10 2.69
CA VAL A 239 1.67 7.67 2.39
C VAL A 239 3.04 7.04 2.14
N PHE A 240 3.96 7.76 1.48
CA PHE A 240 5.34 7.30 1.30
C PHE A 240 6.09 7.20 2.63
N ASP A 241 5.84 8.10 3.57
CA ASP A 241 6.42 8.05 4.90
C ASP A 241 5.87 6.86 5.70
N LEU A 242 4.56 6.73 5.78
CA LEU A 242 3.90 5.74 6.64
C LEU A 242 4.02 4.30 6.12
N ILE A 243 4.10 4.09 4.79
CA ILE A 243 4.25 2.74 4.25
C ILE A 243 5.54 2.06 4.72
N GLU A 244 6.56 2.84 5.10
CA GLU A 244 7.84 2.31 5.58
C GLU A 244 7.65 1.41 6.82
N LEU A 245 6.65 1.71 7.65
CA LEU A 245 6.27 0.89 8.80
C LEU A 245 5.76 -0.51 8.42
N PHE A 246 5.23 -0.66 7.20
CA PHE A 246 4.48 -1.85 6.77
C PHE A 246 5.13 -2.64 5.63
N ARG A 247 6.18 -2.11 4.99
CA ARG A 247 6.85 -2.77 3.84
C ARG A 247 7.26 -4.21 4.11
N ALA A 248 7.77 -4.48 5.32
CA ALA A 248 8.18 -5.82 5.73
C ALA A 248 7.05 -6.87 5.62
N HIS A 249 5.79 -6.47 5.69
CA HIS A 249 4.66 -7.39 5.52
C HIS A 249 4.52 -7.86 4.07
N ALA A 250 4.66 -6.96 3.09
CA ALA A 250 4.68 -7.31 1.67
C ALA A 250 5.90 -8.16 1.32
N GLU A 251 7.07 -7.77 1.83
CA GLU A 251 8.33 -8.51 1.62
C GLU A 251 8.22 -9.93 2.15
N ARG A 252 7.66 -10.11 3.35
CA ARG A 252 7.46 -11.42 3.96
C ARG A 252 6.49 -12.29 3.17
N ALA A 253 5.41 -11.72 2.65
CA ALA A 253 4.45 -12.43 1.79
C ALA A 253 5.12 -12.90 0.49
N VAL A 254 5.89 -12.01 -0.17
CA VAL A 254 6.62 -12.35 -1.40
C VAL A 254 7.70 -13.40 -1.16
N VAL A 255 8.52 -13.27 -0.11
CA VAL A 255 9.55 -14.26 0.21
C VAL A 255 8.95 -15.63 0.51
N ASN A 256 7.80 -15.67 1.17
CA ASN A 256 7.09 -16.92 1.42
C ASN A 256 6.62 -17.62 0.14
N LEU A 257 6.25 -16.87 -0.91
CA LEU A 257 5.91 -17.46 -2.22
C LEU A 257 7.10 -18.22 -2.82
N PHE A 258 8.32 -17.66 -2.73
CA PHE A 258 9.55 -18.35 -3.17
C PHE A 258 9.86 -19.57 -2.30
N ALA A 259 9.74 -19.43 -0.97
CA ALA A 259 9.98 -20.52 -0.04
C ALA A 259 9.00 -21.68 -0.25
N SER A 260 7.74 -21.39 -0.56
CA SER A 260 6.70 -22.39 -0.86
C SER A 260 6.74 -22.90 -2.31
N ARG A 261 7.71 -22.48 -3.12
CA ARG A 261 7.87 -22.88 -4.53
C ARG A 261 6.64 -22.56 -5.40
N LEU A 262 5.88 -21.54 -5.03
CA LEU A 262 4.70 -21.11 -5.79
C LEU A 262 5.04 -20.14 -6.93
N VAL A 263 6.26 -19.59 -6.94
CA VAL A 263 6.71 -18.72 -8.03
C VAL A 263 7.19 -19.56 -9.20
N ARG A 264 6.54 -19.37 -10.36
CA ARG A 264 6.82 -20.05 -11.63
C ARG A 264 6.92 -19.03 -12.74
N GLN A 265 7.61 -19.33 -13.84
CA GLN A 265 7.79 -18.41 -14.97
C GLN A 265 6.47 -18.04 -15.65
N GLU A 266 5.52 -18.99 -15.68
CA GLU A 266 4.20 -18.84 -16.29
C GLU A 266 3.34 -17.77 -15.62
N LEU A 267 3.73 -17.26 -14.44
CA LEU A 267 3.05 -16.17 -13.73
C LEU A 267 3.41 -14.79 -14.29
N PHE A 268 4.39 -14.71 -15.19
CA PHE A 268 4.95 -13.47 -15.69
C PHE A 268 4.86 -13.36 -17.20
N ASP A 269 4.48 -12.19 -17.68
CA ASP A 269 4.66 -11.78 -19.06
C ASP A 269 5.99 -11.05 -19.17
N GLN A 270 6.83 -11.49 -20.11
CA GLN A 270 8.08 -10.80 -20.43
C GLN A 270 7.83 -9.93 -21.68
N LYS A 271 7.87 -8.62 -21.52
CA LYS A 271 7.76 -7.63 -22.60
C LYS A 271 9.02 -6.81 -22.68
N GLU A 272 9.21 -6.11 -23.81
CA GLU A 272 10.35 -5.22 -24.01
C GLU A 272 10.62 -4.37 -22.78
N GLY A 273 11.74 -4.62 -22.11
CA GLY A 273 12.25 -3.88 -20.96
C GLY A 273 11.89 -4.43 -19.57
N GLY A 274 11.11 -5.51 -19.39
CA GLY A 274 10.89 -6.04 -18.03
C GLY A 274 9.80 -7.08 -17.85
N PHE A 275 9.60 -7.45 -16.59
CA PHE A 275 8.62 -8.43 -16.13
C PHE A 275 7.31 -7.76 -15.70
N ARG A 276 6.18 -8.37 -16.03
CA ARG A 276 4.85 -7.99 -15.55
C ARG A 276 4.10 -9.23 -15.06
N LEU A 277 3.31 -9.09 -14.01
CA LEU A 277 2.42 -10.16 -13.56
C LEU A 277 1.22 -10.28 -14.50
N ASN A 278 0.97 -11.49 -14.99
CA ASN A 278 -0.26 -11.82 -15.70
C ASN A 278 -1.43 -12.00 -14.70
N ALA A 279 -2.61 -12.38 -15.18
CA ALA A 279 -3.79 -12.55 -14.34
C ALA A 279 -3.61 -13.62 -13.25
N GLU A 280 -3.00 -14.76 -13.60
CA GLU A 280 -2.71 -15.85 -12.65
C GLU A 280 -1.69 -15.40 -11.60
N GLY A 281 -0.59 -14.75 -12.03
CA GLY A 281 0.45 -14.22 -11.14
C GLY A 281 -0.09 -13.21 -10.13
N ARG A 282 -1.00 -12.31 -10.58
CA ARG A 282 -1.70 -11.40 -9.68
C ARG A 282 -2.57 -12.15 -8.68
N GLY A 283 -3.30 -13.18 -9.10
CA GLY A 283 -4.12 -14.01 -8.22
C GLY A 283 -3.31 -14.70 -7.14
N VAL A 284 -2.18 -15.32 -7.50
CA VAL A 284 -1.27 -15.99 -6.56
C VAL A 284 -0.69 -15.01 -5.55
N LEU A 285 -0.19 -13.86 -6.02
CA LEU A 285 0.37 -12.83 -5.13
C LEU A 285 -0.67 -12.25 -4.18
N LEU A 286 -1.85 -11.87 -4.70
CA LEU A 286 -2.92 -11.28 -3.88
C LEU A 286 -3.45 -12.27 -2.85
N GLY A 287 -3.56 -13.57 -3.19
CA GLY A 287 -3.90 -14.63 -2.25
C GLY A 287 -2.91 -14.66 -1.08
N ALA A 288 -1.61 -14.80 -1.36
CA ALA A 288 -0.57 -14.86 -0.34
C ALA A 288 -0.45 -13.59 0.50
N LEU A 289 -0.62 -12.42 -0.14
CA LEU A 289 -0.59 -11.14 0.56
C LEU A 289 -1.81 -10.99 1.49
N ASN A 290 -3.02 -11.33 1.04
CA ASN A 290 -4.22 -11.29 1.87
C ASN A 290 -4.12 -12.27 3.03
N ASP A 291 -3.67 -13.51 2.81
CA ASP A 291 -3.45 -14.49 3.88
C ASP A 291 -2.47 -13.98 4.94
N HIS A 292 -1.41 -13.27 4.50
CA HIS A 292 -0.47 -12.65 5.43
C HIS A 292 -1.10 -11.48 6.20
N LEU A 293 -1.83 -10.60 5.51
CA LEU A 293 -2.48 -9.42 6.11
C LEU A 293 -3.63 -9.79 7.05
N ASP A 294 -4.27 -10.95 6.88
CA ASP A 294 -5.34 -11.44 7.75
C ASP A 294 -4.83 -12.18 9.00
N ARG A 295 -3.51 -12.44 9.10
CA ARG A 295 -2.92 -13.03 10.30
C ARG A 295 -3.05 -12.10 11.48
N VAL A 296 -3.47 -12.66 12.62
CA VAL A 296 -3.53 -11.94 13.89
C VAL A 296 -2.16 -11.98 14.56
N LYS A 297 -1.63 -10.82 14.89
CA LYS A 297 -0.36 -10.65 15.60
C LYS A 297 -0.53 -9.77 16.83
N HIS A 298 0.41 -9.88 17.77
CA HIS A 298 0.54 -8.90 18.83
C HIS A 298 1.08 -7.58 18.26
N HIS A 299 0.41 -6.48 18.56
CA HIS A 299 0.79 -5.13 18.25
C HIS A 299 0.64 -4.28 19.52
N GLY A 300 1.76 -4.01 20.18
CA GLY A 300 1.75 -3.52 21.57
C GLY A 300 1.00 -4.51 22.49
N ARG A 301 0.02 -4.02 23.22
CA ARG A 301 -0.82 -4.81 24.14
C ARG A 301 -2.01 -5.50 23.44
N ARG A 302 -2.23 -5.24 22.15
CA ARG A 302 -3.41 -5.71 21.41
C ARG A 302 -3.09 -6.88 20.48
N ARG A 303 -4.12 -7.64 20.14
CA ARG A 303 -4.09 -8.66 19.09
C ARG A 303 -4.88 -8.14 17.91
N LEU A 304 -4.20 -7.75 16.83
CA LEU A 304 -4.79 -7.17 15.63
C LEU A 304 -4.42 -8.00 14.41
N LYS A 305 -5.28 -7.99 13.40
CA LYS A 305 -4.86 -8.44 12.06
C LYS A 305 -3.81 -7.46 11.54
N VAL A 306 -2.85 -7.96 10.79
CA VAL A 306 -1.80 -7.13 10.21
C VAL A 306 -2.38 -5.96 9.40
N ARG A 307 -3.47 -6.18 8.65
CA ARG A 307 -4.14 -5.09 7.91
C ARG A 307 -4.73 -4.00 8.81
N ASP A 308 -5.20 -4.38 9.99
CA ASP A 308 -5.83 -3.45 10.92
C ASP A 308 -4.78 -2.61 11.66
N THR A 309 -3.53 -3.11 11.77
CA THR A 309 -2.41 -2.32 12.32
C THR A 309 -2.12 -1.08 11.48
N ILE A 310 -2.39 -1.10 10.17
CA ILE A 310 -2.22 0.07 9.30
C ILE A 310 -3.16 1.21 9.76
N THR A 311 -4.43 0.91 9.92
CA THR A 311 -5.41 1.90 10.40
C THR A 311 -5.11 2.32 11.83
N TYR A 312 -4.71 1.39 12.69
CA TYR A 312 -4.32 1.66 14.08
C TYR A 312 -3.16 2.67 14.17
N GLU A 313 -2.08 2.49 13.39
CA GLU A 313 -0.94 3.41 13.40
C GLU A 313 -1.29 4.79 12.84
N CYS A 314 -2.13 4.86 11.81
CA CYS A 314 -2.65 6.15 11.32
C CYS A 314 -3.49 6.87 12.37
N GLN A 315 -4.32 6.15 13.16
CA GLN A 315 -5.07 6.73 14.28
C GLN A 315 -4.17 7.17 15.42
N ARG A 316 -3.16 6.35 15.75
CA ARG A 316 -2.16 6.70 16.75
C ARG A 316 -1.44 7.99 16.37
N LEU A 317 -1.03 8.13 15.11
CA LEU A 317 -0.44 9.36 14.60
C LEU A 317 -1.42 10.53 14.71
N ALA A 318 -2.66 10.39 14.25
CA ALA A 318 -3.67 11.44 14.35
C ALA A 318 -3.92 11.87 15.82
N GLY A 319 -3.99 10.90 16.73
CA GLY A 319 -4.09 11.16 18.18
C GLY A 319 -2.89 11.94 18.74
N ARG A 320 -1.67 11.50 18.41
CA ARG A 320 -0.41 12.17 18.81
C ARG A 320 -0.33 13.59 18.26
N LEU A 321 -0.76 13.84 17.04
CA LEU A 321 -0.80 15.20 16.46
C LEU A 321 -1.74 16.14 17.21
N ILE A 322 -2.85 15.64 17.75
CA ILE A 322 -3.84 16.47 18.46
C ILE A 322 -3.44 16.72 19.92
N ARG A 323 -2.99 15.67 20.62
CA ARG A 323 -2.75 15.70 22.07
C ARG A 323 -1.29 15.95 22.46
N GLY A 324 -0.37 15.81 21.52
CA GLY A 324 1.08 15.86 21.72
C GLY A 324 1.72 14.49 21.47
N LEU A 325 2.97 14.50 21.00
CA LEU A 325 3.65 13.26 20.57
C LEU A 325 4.02 12.34 21.73
N ASP A 326 4.04 12.83 22.97
CA ASP A 326 4.31 12.04 24.17
C ASP A 326 3.07 11.37 24.76
N ASP A 327 1.90 11.61 24.16
CA ASP A 327 0.65 11.00 24.60
C ASP A 327 0.54 9.54 24.09
N ASP A 328 0.80 8.61 25.01
CA ASP A 328 0.65 7.17 24.80
C ASP A 328 -0.78 6.64 25.10
N HIS A 329 -1.78 7.53 25.17
CA HIS A 329 -3.15 7.06 25.40
C HIS A 329 -3.55 6.05 24.33
N GLU A 330 -4.08 4.92 24.80
CA GLU A 330 -4.61 3.88 23.91
C GLU A 330 -5.66 4.49 22.99
N VAL A 331 -5.49 4.26 21.70
CA VAL A 331 -6.45 4.66 20.69
C VAL A 331 -7.78 3.96 20.99
N ASP A 332 -8.83 4.75 21.21
CA ASP A 332 -10.17 4.21 21.32
C ASP A 332 -10.63 3.67 19.96
N LEU A 333 -10.59 2.36 19.81
CA LEU A 333 -11.06 1.67 18.62
C LEU A 333 -12.58 1.50 18.58
N SER A 334 -13.33 1.94 19.60
CA SER A 334 -14.78 1.78 19.61
C SER A 334 -15.48 2.47 18.44
N VAL A 335 -14.85 3.52 17.88
CA VAL A 335 -15.27 4.13 16.61
C VAL A 335 -15.08 3.18 15.42
N PHE A 336 -14.27 2.09 15.58
CA PHE A 336 -13.93 1.10 14.58
C PHE A 336 -14.33 -0.33 14.94
N ASP A 337 -14.92 -0.56 16.11
CA ASP A 337 -15.51 -1.85 16.47
C ASP A 337 -16.61 -2.27 15.49
N LEU A 338 -17.18 -1.31 14.77
CA LEU A 338 -17.98 -1.61 13.58
C LEU A 338 -17.17 -2.45 12.55
N ALA A 339 -15.86 -2.25 12.44
CA ALA A 339 -14.99 -3.06 11.58
C ALA A 339 -14.62 -4.41 12.26
N ALA A 340 -14.51 -4.46 13.58
CA ALA A 340 -14.23 -5.68 14.35
C ALA A 340 -15.48 -6.57 14.47
N GLU A 341 -16.67 -6.01 14.67
CA GLU A 341 -17.95 -6.74 14.59
C GLU A 341 -18.21 -7.29 13.18
N LEU A 342 -17.79 -6.57 12.15
CA LEU A 342 -17.84 -7.01 10.76
C LEU A 342 -16.86 -8.16 10.48
N ALA A 343 -15.72 -8.21 11.18
CA ALA A 343 -14.77 -9.31 11.09
C ALA A 343 -15.19 -10.54 11.89
N ALA A 344 -15.84 -10.35 13.03
CA ALA A 344 -16.34 -11.44 13.88
C ALA A 344 -17.58 -12.15 13.30
N GLY A 345 -18.40 -11.45 12.51
CA GLY A 345 -19.57 -12.02 11.82
C GLY A 345 -19.24 -12.82 10.55
N ALA A 346 -17.98 -12.92 10.14
CA ALA A 346 -17.56 -13.61 8.91
C ALA A 346 -17.22 -15.09 9.10
N GLY A 347 -17.56 -15.70 10.23
CA GLY A 347 -17.35 -17.11 10.52
C GLY A 347 -18.48 -18.02 10.02
N VAL A 348 -18.85 -17.99 8.72
CA VAL A 348 -19.58 -19.08 8.07
C VAL A 348 -19.05 -19.21 6.63
N ALA A 349 -18.56 -20.41 6.34
CA ALA A 349 -18.04 -20.85 5.07
C ALA A 349 -18.99 -20.58 3.90
N GLY A 350 -18.51 -19.91 2.89
CA GLY A 350 -19.10 -19.88 1.56
C GLY A 350 -17.99 -20.12 0.55
N THR A 351 -17.97 -21.32 0.00
CA THR A 351 -17.07 -21.74 -1.07
C THR A 351 -17.06 -20.73 -2.19
N ALA A 352 -15.90 -20.14 -2.45
CA ALA A 352 -15.67 -19.32 -3.62
C ALA A 352 -15.79 -20.21 -4.86
N ASP A 353 -16.74 -19.90 -5.73
CA ASP A 353 -16.84 -20.50 -7.06
C ASP A 353 -15.62 -20.04 -7.89
N PRO A 354 -14.72 -20.97 -8.30
CA PRO A 354 -13.52 -20.63 -9.05
C PRO A 354 -13.81 -20.20 -10.50
N SER A 355 -15.06 -20.13 -10.94
CA SER A 355 -15.45 -19.79 -12.31
C SER A 355 -15.52 -18.28 -12.62
N ILE A 356 -15.26 -17.40 -11.65
CA ILE A 356 -15.26 -15.94 -11.86
C ILE A 356 -13.81 -15.44 -11.98
N GLY A 357 -13.06 -15.99 -12.94
CA GLY A 357 -11.84 -15.40 -13.46
C GLY A 357 -12.17 -14.41 -14.59
N PRO A 358 -11.36 -13.37 -14.83
CA PRO A 358 -11.58 -12.44 -15.91
C PRO A 358 -11.44 -13.18 -17.26
N GLN A 359 -12.54 -13.39 -17.96
CA GLN A 359 -12.49 -13.80 -19.35
C GLN A 359 -12.06 -12.59 -20.18
N MET A 360 -10.81 -12.58 -20.63
CA MET A 360 -10.37 -11.72 -21.70
C MET A 360 -11.01 -12.19 -23.00
N THR A 361 -11.99 -11.47 -23.51
CA THR A 361 -12.38 -11.56 -24.92
C THR A 361 -11.32 -10.81 -25.74
N ARG A 362 -10.66 -11.53 -26.63
CA ARG A 362 -9.92 -10.96 -27.75
C ARG A 362 -10.89 -10.15 -28.60
N ASN A 363 -10.59 -8.88 -28.84
CA ASN A 363 -11.15 -8.14 -29.95
C ASN A 363 -10.05 -7.33 -30.65
N ASP A 364 -10.00 -7.57 -31.90
CA ASP A 364 -9.46 -7.02 -33.13
C ASP A 364 -8.62 -5.71 -33.11
N PRO A 365 -7.72 -5.60 -34.11
CA PRO A 365 -6.72 -4.54 -34.18
C PRO A 365 -7.38 -3.23 -34.64
N VAL A 366 -7.26 -2.19 -33.83
CA VAL A 366 -7.52 -0.81 -34.25
C VAL A 366 -6.27 -0.29 -34.94
N THR A 367 -6.46 0.10 -36.18
CA THR A 367 -5.50 0.74 -37.08
C THR A 367 -4.84 1.96 -36.45
N GLU A 368 -3.56 2.04 -36.63
CA GLU A 368 -2.71 3.20 -36.35
C GLU A 368 -3.13 4.40 -37.25
N ASP A 369 -3.51 5.49 -36.61
CA ASP A 369 -3.36 6.83 -37.16
C ASP A 369 -2.66 7.69 -36.09
N GLY A 370 -1.37 7.94 -36.32
CA GLY A 370 -0.52 8.76 -35.47
C GLY A 370 -0.75 10.25 -35.73
N PRO A 371 -0.65 11.12 -34.73
CA PRO A 371 -0.52 12.55 -34.96
C PRO A 371 0.92 12.90 -35.29
N THR A 372 1.08 13.67 -36.36
CA THR A 372 2.24 14.37 -36.86
C THR A 372 2.94 15.24 -35.81
N PRO A 373 4.27 15.39 -35.86
CA PRO A 373 4.99 16.26 -34.92
C PRO A 373 4.79 17.73 -35.31
N VAL A 374 4.41 18.56 -34.35
CA VAL A 374 4.42 20.02 -34.46
C VAL A 374 5.79 20.52 -34.01
N GLY A 375 6.39 21.34 -34.86
CA GLY A 375 7.73 21.85 -34.74
C GLY A 375 7.98 22.82 -33.59
N GLU A 376 9.22 22.88 -33.20
CA GLU A 376 9.87 23.94 -32.43
C GLU A 376 9.61 25.30 -33.08
N ASP A 377 9.17 26.27 -32.33
CA ASP A 377 9.63 27.65 -32.32
C ASP A 377 8.68 28.54 -31.51
N GLY A 378 9.25 29.40 -30.66
CA GLY A 378 8.50 30.53 -30.10
C GLY A 378 8.69 30.79 -28.61
N CYS A 379 9.90 31.18 -28.24
CA CYS A 379 10.15 32.00 -27.06
C CYS A 379 9.38 33.33 -27.19
N ALA A 380 8.49 33.67 -26.25
CA ALA A 380 8.09 35.07 -26.04
C ALA A 380 7.72 35.31 -24.58
N ASP A 381 8.50 36.11 -23.97
CA ASP A 381 8.38 36.94 -22.79
C ASP A 381 6.98 37.54 -22.62
N LEU A 382 6.41 37.44 -21.39
CA LEU A 382 5.45 38.41 -20.89
C LEU A 382 5.52 38.43 -19.35
N GLY A 383 6.07 39.53 -18.88
CA GLY A 383 6.12 39.95 -17.49
C GLY A 383 4.79 40.44 -16.93
N ALA A 384 4.78 40.48 -15.62
CA ALA A 384 4.04 41.34 -14.67
C ALA A 384 2.50 41.47 -14.85
N LEU A 385 1.77 40.77 -13.97
CA LEU A 385 0.88 41.42 -12.98
C LEU A 385 0.59 40.42 -11.84
#